data_dab40140806ebefd394cfd02514632bc
#
_entry.id   dab40140806ebefd394cfd02514632bc
#
_cell.length_a   1.000
_cell.length_b   1.000
_cell.length_c   1.000
_cell.angle_alpha   90.00
_cell.angle_beta   90.00
_cell.angle_gamma   90.00
#
_symmetry.space_group_name_H-M   'P 1'
#
loop_
_entity.id
_entity.type
_entity.pdbx_description
1 polymer ?
#
loop_
_entity_poly.entity_id
_entity_poly.type
_entity_poly.pdbx_seq_one_letter_code
_entity_poly.pdbx_strand_id
1 'polypeptide(L)'
;MSYRSNSTGFTLIELLIIVVLLAIMASFAIPSFKQPTERNELQSAAEELNAMLQYARSEAVSQRRAITIQALKDKDWGKGLSIGVLASGSIAAPLRKHDGFRAATLTAKEKSAVEHLTFTANGTLVPPTERTFAICQNGKTDGGRVLSISQAGRIQLEPSSKAPQSCY
;
A
#
# COMPACT_ATOMS: atom_id res chain seq x y z
N MET A 1 -29.50 -31.72 53.11
CA MET A 1 -28.34 -30.83 53.42
C MET A 1 -28.28 -29.79 52.29
N SER A 2 -28.61 -28.54 52.58
CA SER A 2 -28.64 -27.47 51.57
C SER A 2 -27.34 -26.67 51.72
N TYR A 3 -26.46 -26.72 50.70
CA TYR A 3 -25.26 -25.89 50.65
C TYR A 3 -25.68 -24.47 50.26
N ARG A 4 -25.59 -23.54 51.19
CA ARG A 4 -25.63 -22.10 50.87
C ARG A 4 -24.33 -21.69 50.26
N SER A 5 -24.28 -21.43 48.97
CA SER A 5 -23.16 -20.76 48.32
C SER A 5 -23.16 -19.29 48.76
N ASN A 6 -22.13 -18.87 49.53
CA ASN A 6 -21.90 -17.46 49.79
C ASN A 6 -21.42 -16.80 48.48
N SER A 7 -22.24 -16.02 47.83
CA SER A 7 -21.83 -15.13 46.77
C SER A 7 -21.22 -13.86 47.38
N THR A 8 -19.88 -13.79 47.41
CA THR A 8 -19.16 -12.56 47.75
C THR A 8 -19.22 -11.62 46.56
N GLY A 9 -19.93 -10.52 46.67
CA GLY A 9 -19.98 -9.47 45.62
C GLY A 9 -18.70 -8.63 45.62
N PHE A 10 -18.30 -8.12 44.44
CA PHE A 10 -17.21 -7.16 44.31
C PHE A 10 -17.51 -5.86 45.03
N THR A 11 -16.52 -5.30 45.72
CA THR A 11 -16.64 -3.98 46.33
C THR A 11 -16.45 -2.88 45.25
N LEU A 12 -17.08 -1.73 45.46
CA LEU A 12 -16.93 -0.59 44.56
C LEU A 12 -15.49 -0.11 44.50
N ILE A 13 -14.75 -0.16 45.60
CA ILE A 13 -13.32 0.22 45.64
C ILE A 13 -12.45 -0.73 44.82
N GLU A 14 -12.74 -2.03 44.87
CA GLU A 14 -12.01 -3.04 44.11
C GLU A 14 -12.15 -2.85 42.61
N LEU A 15 -13.38 -2.53 42.13
CA LEU A 15 -13.66 -2.19 40.76
C LEU A 15 -12.93 -0.91 40.33
N LEU A 16 -12.87 0.10 41.20
CA LEU A 16 -12.18 1.35 40.93
C LEU A 16 -10.67 1.11 40.78
N ILE A 17 -10.05 0.30 41.66
CA ILE A 17 -8.63 -0.04 41.56
C ILE A 17 -8.36 -0.76 40.22
N ILE A 18 -9.17 -1.73 39.84
CA ILE A 18 -9.02 -2.46 38.58
C ILE A 18 -9.07 -1.51 37.38
N VAL A 19 -10.03 -0.59 37.34
CA VAL A 19 -10.14 0.36 36.22
C VAL A 19 -8.93 1.30 36.14
N VAL A 20 -8.42 1.77 37.28
CA VAL A 20 -7.20 2.60 37.33
C VAL A 20 -6.00 1.83 36.80
N LEU A 21 -5.80 0.58 37.22
CA LEU A 21 -4.71 -0.27 36.74
C LEU A 21 -4.82 -0.53 35.23
N LEU A 22 -6.03 -0.82 34.72
CA LEU A 22 -6.27 -0.98 33.29
C LEU A 22 -5.98 0.31 32.50
N ALA A 23 -6.34 1.47 33.02
CA ALA A 23 -6.05 2.76 32.38
C ALA A 23 -4.55 3.02 32.28
N ILE A 24 -3.78 2.69 33.34
CA ILE A 24 -2.32 2.80 33.33
C ILE A 24 -1.71 1.84 32.29
N MET A 25 -2.14 0.58 32.27
CA MET A 25 -1.66 -0.40 31.29
C MET A 25 -1.99 0.00 29.85
N ALA A 26 -3.22 0.50 29.61
CA ALA A 26 -3.65 0.98 28.30
C ALA A 26 -2.80 2.15 27.79
N SER A 27 -2.34 3.04 28.66
CA SER A 27 -1.53 4.19 28.28
C SER A 27 -0.16 3.81 27.68
N PHE A 28 0.39 2.66 28.06
CA PHE A 28 1.64 2.12 27.49
C PHE A 28 1.38 1.23 26.26
N ALA A 29 0.24 0.56 26.20
CA ALA A 29 -0.07 -0.38 25.12
C ALA A 29 -0.38 0.35 23.79
N ILE A 30 -1.16 1.43 23.82
CA ILE A 30 -1.62 2.14 22.62
C ILE A 30 -0.47 2.63 21.73
N PRO A 31 0.58 3.32 22.22
CA PRO A 31 1.67 3.79 21.37
C PRO A 31 2.51 2.64 20.77
N SER A 32 2.56 1.49 21.44
CA SER A 32 3.34 0.34 20.96
C SER A 32 2.75 -0.30 19.68
N PHE A 33 1.45 -0.18 19.43
CA PHE A 33 0.80 -0.76 18.25
C PHE A 33 0.89 0.13 17.00
N LYS A 34 1.28 1.39 17.12
CA LYS A 34 1.29 2.32 15.99
C LYS A 34 2.31 1.93 14.92
N GLN A 35 3.55 1.61 15.32
CA GLN A 35 4.61 1.26 14.37
C GLN A 35 4.34 -0.02 13.56
N PRO A 36 3.92 -1.15 14.16
CA PRO A 36 3.59 -2.34 13.40
C PRO A 36 2.40 -2.12 12.46
N THR A 37 1.40 -1.34 12.86
CA THR A 37 0.27 -1.01 11.99
C THR A 37 0.71 -0.21 10.75
N GLU A 38 1.51 0.84 10.93
CA GLU A 38 2.07 1.65 9.85
C GLU A 38 2.92 0.81 8.87
N ARG A 39 3.73 -0.12 9.37
CA ARG A 39 4.52 -1.04 8.53
C ARG A 39 3.64 -2.00 7.73
N ASN A 40 2.56 -2.51 8.33
CA ASN A 40 1.62 -3.39 7.65
C ASN A 40 0.84 -2.63 6.56
N GLU A 41 0.45 -1.39 6.81
CA GLU A 41 -0.19 -0.53 5.81
C GLU A 41 0.75 -0.27 4.62
N LEU A 42 2.02 0.05 4.87
CA LEU A 42 3.03 0.23 3.83
C LEU A 42 3.25 -1.05 3.01
N GLN A 43 3.33 -2.19 3.67
CA GLN A 43 3.49 -3.47 3.00
C GLN A 43 2.27 -3.77 2.12
N SER A 44 1.06 -3.62 2.65
CA SER A 44 -0.18 -3.84 1.89
C SER A 44 -0.29 -2.92 0.68
N ALA A 45 0.07 -1.64 0.83
CA ALA A 45 0.07 -0.68 -0.28
C ALA A 45 1.07 -1.07 -1.38
N ALA A 46 2.25 -1.54 -1.00
CA ALA A 46 3.27 -1.99 -1.94
C ALA A 46 2.84 -3.25 -2.70
N GLU A 47 2.23 -4.20 -2.01
CA GLU A 47 1.68 -5.43 -2.61
C GLU A 47 0.50 -5.11 -3.53
N GLU A 48 -0.35 -4.16 -3.17
CA GLU A 48 -1.47 -3.71 -3.97
C GLU A 48 -1.00 -3.06 -5.27
N LEU A 49 -0.01 -2.14 -5.22
CA LEU A 49 0.58 -1.55 -6.41
C LEU A 49 1.26 -2.62 -7.28
N ASN A 50 2.01 -3.54 -6.67
CA ASN A 50 2.62 -4.67 -7.38
C ASN A 50 1.57 -5.50 -8.12
N ALA A 51 0.47 -5.84 -7.46
CA ALA A 51 -0.63 -6.60 -8.06
C ALA A 51 -1.27 -5.86 -9.25
N MET A 52 -1.45 -4.54 -9.16
CA MET A 52 -1.99 -3.73 -10.26
C MET A 52 -1.05 -3.70 -11.48
N LEU A 53 0.25 -3.56 -11.25
CA LEU A 53 1.26 -3.58 -12.31
C LEU A 53 1.36 -4.97 -12.97
N GLN A 54 1.33 -6.04 -12.17
CA GLN A 54 1.29 -7.42 -12.67
C GLN A 54 0.03 -7.67 -13.51
N TYR A 55 -1.11 -7.19 -13.05
CA TYR A 55 -2.37 -7.26 -13.79
C TYR A 55 -2.27 -6.55 -15.14
N ALA A 56 -1.78 -5.31 -15.18
CA ALA A 56 -1.62 -4.56 -16.43
C ALA A 56 -0.70 -5.28 -17.43
N ARG A 57 0.41 -5.85 -16.93
CA ARG A 57 1.33 -6.64 -17.75
C ARG A 57 0.69 -7.92 -18.28
N SER A 58 -0.03 -8.67 -17.43
CA SER A 58 -0.71 -9.90 -17.84
C SER A 58 -1.80 -9.63 -18.88
N GLU A 59 -2.56 -8.55 -18.73
CA GLU A 59 -3.55 -8.11 -19.70
C GLU A 59 -2.92 -7.75 -21.06
N ALA A 60 -1.78 -7.07 -21.04
CA ALA A 60 -1.07 -6.74 -22.27
C ALA A 60 -0.66 -8.00 -23.05
N VAL A 61 -0.14 -8.99 -22.36
CA VAL A 61 0.27 -10.27 -22.97
C VAL A 61 -0.94 -11.08 -23.44
N SER A 62 -1.99 -11.21 -22.60
CA SER A 62 -3.17 -12.02 -22.92
C SER A 62 -3.98 -11.44 -24.07
N GLN A 63 -4.15 -10.13 -24.10
CA GLN A 63 -4.89 -9.44 -25.16
C GLN A 63 -4.02 -9.12 -26.40
N ARG A 64 -2.72 -9.41 -26.37
CA ARG A 64 -1.74 -9.14 -27.43
C ARG A 64 -1.76 -7.69 -27.92
N ARG A 65 -1.96 -6.75 -27.00
CA ARG A 65 -1.97 -5.31 -27.29
C ARG A 65 -1.33 -4.51 -26.17
N ALA A 66 -0.99 -3.26 -26.46
CA ALA A 66 -0.45 -2.36 -25.44
C ALA A 66 -1.51 -2.04 -24.38
N ILE A 67 -1.16 -2.20 -23.12
CA ILE A 67 -1.98 -1.81 -21.96
C ILE A 67 -1.20 -0.79 -21.14
N THR A 68 -1.87 0.29 -20.80
CA THR A 68 -1.31 1.38 -20.01
C THR A 68 -1.92 1.37 -18.62
N ILE A 69 -1.10 1.66 -17.63
CA ILE A 69 -1.51 1.99 -16.28
C ILE A 69 -1.17 3.46 -16.04
N GLN A 70 -2.12 4.24 -15.55
CA GLN A 70 -2.03 5.68 -15.40
C GLN A 70 -2.42 6.11 -13.98
N ALA A 71 -1.61 6.98 -13.37
CA ALA A 71 -1.95 7.64 -12.12
C ALA A 71 -3.08 8.65 -12.34
N LEU A 72 -4.06 8.69 -11.43
CA LEU A 72 -5.24 9.55 -11.57
C LEU A 72 -5.03 10.97 -11.04
N LYS A 73 -4.12 11.17 -10.09
CA LYS A 73 -3.89 12.46 -9.43
C LYS A 73 -2.42 12.70 -9.16
N ASP A 74 -1.94 13.90 -9.49
CA ASP A 74 -0.65 14.45 -9.06
C ASP A 74 0.58 13.54 -9.30
N LYS A 75 0.52 12.64 -10.28
CA LYS A 75 1.57 11.62 -10.51
C LYS A 75 1.84 10.74 -9.28
N ASP A 76 0.91 10.73 -8.34
CA ASP A 76 0.95 9.90 -7.15
C ASP A 76 0.08 8.65 -7.37
N TRP A 77 0.74 7.55 -7.57
CA TRP A 77 0.13 6.25 -7.84
C TRP A 77 -0.65 5.69 -6.63
N GLY A 78 -0.35 6.23 -5.44
CA GLY A 78 -1.10 5.94 -4.22
C GLY A 78 -2.46 6.63 -4.14
N LYS A 79 -2.69 7.68 -4.95
CA LYS A 79 -3.96 8.43 -4.99
C LYS A 79 -4.97 7.90 -6.01
N GLY A 80 -4.71 6.74 -6.56
CA GLY A 80 -5.56 6.06 -7.51
C GLY A 80 -4.91 5.88 -8.88
N LEU A 81 -5.33 4.83 -9.57
CA LEU A 81 -4.82 4.49 -10.88
C LEU A 81 -5.89 3.82 -11.75
N SER A 82 -5.66 3.91 -13.05
CA SER A 82 -6.52 3.34 -14.08
C SER A 82 -5.69 2.46 -15.00
N ILE A 83 -6.23 1.34 -15.42
CA ILE A 83 -5.58 0.36 -16.31
C ILE A 83 -6.44 0.16 -17.54
N GLY A 84 -5.86 0.31 -18.72
CA GLY A 84 -6.60 0.13 -19.97
C GLY A 84 -5.80 0.50 -21.20
N VAL A 85 -6.49 0.70 -22.29
CA VAL A 85 -5.89 1.18 -23.54
C VAL A 85 -5.83 2.70 -23.51
N LEU A 86 -4.64 3.25 -23.74
CA LEU A 86 -4.46 4.68 -23.83
C LEU A 86 -4.97 5.18 -25.19
N ALA A 87 -5.89 6.13 -25.16
CA ALA A 87 -6.40 6.80 -26.34
C ALA A 87 -6.35 8.32 -26.13
N SER A 88 -5.71 9.05 -27.02
CA SER A 88 -5.59 10.52 -26.94
C SER A 88 -5.10 11.04 -25.58
N GLY A 89 -4.15 10.32 -24.94
CA GLY A 89 -3.54 10.75 -23.67
C GLY A 89 -4.31 10.35 -22.40
N SER A 90 -5.44 9.67 -22.52
CA SER A 90 -6.23 9.19 -21.38
C SER A 90 -6.80 7.79 -21.60
N ILE A 91 -7.19 7.12 -20.51
CA ILE A 91 -7.87 5.83 -20.52
C ILE A 91 -9.37 6.09 -20.39
N ALA A 92 -10.09 6.12 -21.53
CA ALA A 92 -11.52 6.42 -21.55
C ALA A 92 -12.38 5.27 -21.00
N ALA A 93 -12.00 4.02 -21.28
CA ALA A 93 -12.70 2.81 -20.81
C ALA A 93 -11.71 1.90 -20.07
N PRO A 94 -11.57 2.07 -18.74
CA PRO A 94 -10.62 1.29 -17.97
C PRO A 94 -11.05 -0.18 -17.84
N LEU A 95 -10.11 -1.09 -18.02
CA LEU A 95 -10.27 -2.51 -17.68
C LEU A 95 -10.37 -2.69 -16.17
N ARG A 96 -9.62 -1.89 -15.44
CA ARG A 96 -9.62 -1.85 -13.98
C ARG A 96 -9.28 -0.45 -13.48
N LYS A 97 -9.92 -0.07 -12.39
CA LYS A 97 -9.66 1.18 -11.67
C LYS A 97 -9.40 0.88 -10.20
N HIS A 98 -8.51 1.64 -9.62
CA HIS A 98 -8.19 1.61 -8.20
C HIS A 98 -8.31 3.03 -7.65
N ASP A 99 -9.06 3.22 -6.56
CA ASP A 99 -9.36 4.55 -6.04
C ASP A 99 -8.27 5.14 -5.13
N GLY A 100 -7.20 4.39 -4.91
CA GLY A 100 -6.05 4.76 -4.09
C GLY A 100 -5.92 3.97 -2.80
N PHE A 101 -4.80 4.14 -2.11
CA PHE A 101 -4.53 3.48 -0.86
C PHE A 101 -5.49 3.95 0.24
N ARG A 102 -5.82 3.06 1.17
CA ARG A 102 -6.75 3.35 2.29
C ARG A 102 -6.24 4.47 3.18
N ALA A 103 -4.95 4.48 3.51
CA ALA A 103 -4.37 5.53 4.32
C ALA A 103 -3.99 6.74 3.43
N ALA A 104 -4.63 7.87 3.64
CA ALA A 104 -4.37 9.12 2.89
C ALA A 104 -2.92 9.63 3.05
N THR A 105 -2.21 9.14 4.06
CA THR A 105 -0.80 9.45 4.34
C THR A 105 0.19 8.64 3.51
N LEU A 106 -0.28 7.60 2.80
CA LEU A 106 0.53 6.78 1.93
C LEU A 106 0.65 7.42 0.55
N THR A 107 1.85 7.47 0.04
CA THR A 107 2.18 7.94 -1.31
C THR A 107 2.94 6.86 -2.06
N ALA A 108 2.74 6.76 -3.36
CA ALA A 108 3.54 5.93 -4.25
C ALA A 108 3.94 6.76 -5.46
N LYS A 109 5.20 7.14 -5.53
CA LYS A 109 5.73 7.99 -6.61
C LYS A 109 6.83 7.28 -7.37
N GLU A 110 6.83 7.46 -8.68
CA GLU A 110 7.89 6.97 -9.56
C GLU A 110 9.02 8.01 -9.65
N LYS A 111 10.26 7.53 -9.69
CA LYS A 111 11.48 8.35 -9.64
C LYS A 111 11.53 9.47 -10.68
N SER A 112 11.03 9.23 -11.89
CA SER A 112 10.99 10.23 -12.98
C SER A 112 9.66 10.98 -13.06
N ALA A 113 8.78 10.83 -12.06
CA ALA A 113 7.47 11.47 -11.99
C ALA A 113 6.60 11.25 -13.24
N VAL A 114 6.61 10.04 -13.80
CA VAL A 114 5.75 9.70 -14.94
C VAL A 114 4.30 9.52 -14.51
N GLU A 115 3.38 9.90 -15.40
CA GLU A 115 1.94 9.77 -15.17
C GLU A 115 1.40 8.41 -15.60
N HIS A 116 2.08 7.75 -16.54
CA HIS A 116 1.64 6.48 -17.10
C HIS A 116 2.82 5.58 -17.46
N LEU A 117 2.56 4.28 -17.43
CA LEU A 117 3.46 3.23 -17.89
C LEU A 117 2.70 2.33 -18.86
N THR A 118 3.34 1.94 -19.95
CA THR A 118 2.73 1.07 -20.94
C THR A 118 3.51 -0.23 -21.06
N PHE A 119 2.79 -1.35 -20.97
CA PHE A 119 3.29 -2.67 -21.30
C PHE A 119 2.90 -3.03 -22.72
N THR A 120 3.87 -3.54 -23.50
CA THR A 120 3.63 -4.06 -24.86
C THR A 120 2.94 -5.42 -24.81
N ALA A 121 2.52 -5.91 -25.98
CA ALA A 121 2.00 -7.27 -26.16
C ALA A 121 2.99 -8.39 -25.69
N ASN A 122 4.28 -8.10 -25.61
CA ASN A 122 5.31 -9.01 -25.10
C ASN A 122 5.58 -8.81 -23.61
N GLY A 123 4.85 -7.93 -22.94
CA GLY A 123 5.02 -7.65 -21.52
C GLY A 123 6.25 -6.79 -21.16
N THR A 124 6.89 -6.16 -22.14
CA THR A 124 8.01 -5.22 -21.95
C THR A 124 7.51 -3.80 -21.76
N LEU A 125 8.30 -2.93 -21.12
CA LEU A 125 7.95 -1.51 -20.94
C LEU A 125 8.18 -0.67 -22.22
N VAL A 126 7.38 0.38 -22.38
CA VAL A 126 7.56 1.46 -23.36
C VAL A 126 7.54 2.81 -22.62
N PRO A 127 8.57 3.65 -22.78
CA PRO A 127 9.91 3.32 -23.31
C PRO A 127 10.63 2.25 -22.48
N PRO A 128 11.61 1.52 -23.07
CA PRO A 128 12.31 0.40 -22.41
C PRO A 128 13.32 0.93 -21.38
N THR A 129 12.84 1.55 -20.33
CA THR A 129 13.63 2.10 -19.22
C THR A 129 13.22 1.47 -17.91
N GLU A 130 14.19 1.24 -17.05
CA GLU A 130 13.90 0.80 -15.68
C GLU A 130 13.09 1.85 -14.94
N ARG A 131 12.11 1.41 -14.13
CA ARG A 131 11.27 2.25 -13.31
C ARG A 131 11.37 1.85 -11.85
N THR A 132 11.40 2.85 -10.99
CA THR A 132 11.50 2.64 -9.53
C THR A 132 10.44 3.48 -8.84
N PHE A 133 9.63 2.81 -8.02
CA PHE A 133 8.62 3.44 -7.17
C PHE A 133 9.10 3.47 -5.73
N ALA A 134 8.94 4.60 -5.09
CA ALA A 134 9.05 4.75 -3.64
C ALA A 134 7.65 4.82 -3.03
N ILE A 135 7.34 3.89 -2.13
CA ILE A 135 6.09 3.88 -1.37
C ILE A 135 6.43 4.31 0.05
N CYS A 136 5.91 5.45 0.45
CA CYS A 136 6.25 6.13 1.69
C CYS A 136 5.00 6.48 2.49
N GLN A 137 5.17 6.62 3.80
CA GLN A 137 4.12 7.12 4.69
C GLN A 137 4.56 8.46 5.29
N ASN A 138 3.65 9.46 5.27
CA ASN A 138 3.93 10.81 5.76
C ASN A 138 5.21 11.45 5.17
N GLY A 139 5.58 11.09 3.93
CA GLY A 139 6.81 11.55 3.30
C GLY A 139 8.11 11.05 3.92
N LYS A 140 8.06 10.05 4.82
CA LYS A 140 9.23 9.47 5.47
C LYS A 140 9.71 8.24 4.70
N THR A 141 11.02 8.13 4.54
CA THR A 141 11.68 6.97 3.93
C THR A 141 11.79 5.79 4.87
N ASP A 142 11.76 6.04 6.18
CA ASP A 142 11.83 5.00 7.20
C ASP A 142 10.63 4.04 7.10
N GLY A 143 10.92 2.76 7.01
CA GLY A 143 9.92 1.72 6.79
C GLY A 143 9.31 1.69 5.38
N GLY A 144 9.64 2.65 4.51
CA GLY A 144 9.15 2.70 3.13
C GLY A 144 9.49 1.45 2.31
N ARG A 145 8.80 1.29 1.19
CA ARG A 145 9.00 0.17 0.26
C ARG A 145 9.47 0.67 -1.11
N VAL A 146 10.27 -0.14 -1.76
CA VAL A 146 10.74 0.10 -3.13
C VAL A 146 10.18 -0.99 -4.03
N LEU A 147 9.60 -0.57 -5.16
CA LEU A 147 9.16 -1.46 -6.21
C LEU A 147 9.90 -1.08 -7.48
N SER A 148 10.57 -2.03 -8.11
CA SER A 148 11.31 -1.85 -9.36
C SER A 148 10.67 -2.60 -10.52
N ILE A 149 10.75 -2.01 -11.72
CA ILE A 149 10.31 -2.64 -12.97
C ILE A 149 11.47 -2.57 -13.95
N SER A 150 11.96 -3.72 -14.37
CA SER A 150 13.01 -3.78 -15.39
C SER A 150 12.51 -3.43 -16.78
N GLN A 151 13.39 -3.13 -17.73
CA GLN A 151 13.06 -2.89 -19.14
C GLN A 151 12.25 -4.04 -19.76
N ALA A 152 12.56 -5.28 -19.37
CA ALA A 152 11.83 -6.49 -19.79
C ALA A 152 10.45 -6.62 -19.12
N GLY A 153 10.01 -5.65 -18.33
CA GLY A 153 8.72 -5.65 -17.64
C GLY A 153 8.67 -6.56 -16.42
N ARG A 154 9.81 -7.03 -15.88
CA ARG A 154 9.81 -7.78 -14.62
C ARG A 154 9.59 -6.84 -13.45
N ILE A 155 8.53 -7.06 -12.70
CA ILE A 155 8.14 -6.27 -11.54
C ILE A 155 8.65 -7.00 -10.30
N GLN A 156 9.31 -6.27 -9.42
CA GLN A 156 9.93 -6.81 -8.21
C GLN A 156 9.71 -5.85 -7.04
N LEU A 157 9.12 -6.36 -5.96
CA LEU A 157 9.08 -5.67 -4.69
C LEU A 157 10.40 -5.96 -3.97
N GLU A 158 11.16 -4.92 -3.66
CA GLU A 158 12.44 -5.05 -2.99
C GLU A 158 12.27 -5.48 -1.52
N PRO A 159 13.26 -6.19 -0.94
CA PRO A 159 13.22 -6.58 0.47
C PRO A 159 13.03 -5.38 1.39
N SER A 160 12.37 -5.59 2.53
CA SER A 160 12.10 -4.54 3.52
C SER A 160 13.36 -3.89 4.12
N SER A 161 14.51 -4.52 3.98
CA SER A 161 15.81 -3.97 4.34
C SER A 161 16.30 -2.86 3.39
N LYS A 162 15.67 -2.73 2.23
CA LYS A 162 16.04 -1.77 1.17
C LYS A 162 15.01 -0.64 1.14
N ALA A 163 15.08 0.25 2.12
CA ALA A 163 14.22 1.43 2.16
C ALA A 163 14.51 2.39 1.00
N PRO A 164 13.52 3.18 0.53
CA PRO A 164 13.75 4.18 -0.49
C PRO A 164 14.70 5.27 0.01
N GLN A 165 15.55 5.77 -0.88
CA GLN A 165 16.47 6.88 -0.56
C GLN A 165 15.73 8.23 -0.48
N SER A 166 14.63 8.37 -1.18
CA SER A 166 13.75 9.54 -1.17
C SER A 166 12.30 9.14 -1.46
N CYS A 167 11.36 9.97 -1.05
CA CYS A 167 9.92 9.80 -1.32
C CYS A 167 9.46 10.71 -2.47
N TYR A 168 10.20 10.76 -3.54
CA TYR A 168 10.14 11.62 -4.75
C TYR A 168 9.05 12.69 -4.79
#